data_e418592431a09490a4c4ad13db7c4aa7
#
_entry.id   e418592431a09490a4c4ad13db7c4aa7
#
_cell.length_a   1.000
_cell.length_b   1.000
_cell.length_c   1.000
_cell.angle_alpha   90.00
_cell.angle_beta   90.00
_cell.angle_gamma   90.00
#
_symmetry.space_group_name_H-M   'P 1'
#
loop_
_entity.id
_entity.type
_entity.pdbx_description
1 polymer ?
#
loop_
_entity_poly.entity_id
_entity_poly.type
_entity_poly.pdbx_seq_one_letter_code
_entity_poly.pdbx_strand_id
1 'polypeptide(L)'
;MFVQVLSLCLASCGSSQKGQEMEDLTQFVDPRIGTGGHGHVFYGANVPYGFIQLGPTSIPQSWDWVSGYHVSDSTVIGDLHDIDVVPVVGEVTYSRGDSSSYETGLWSYSDRSKEVVTPGYYRTHLSRYNVDVELTATKRVGFHKYTFLGNES
;
A
#
# COMPACT_ATOMS: atom_id res chain seq x y z
N MET A 1 -26.60 26.92 -72.48
CA MET A 1 -25.33 26.96 -71.77
C MET A 1 -25.57 26.42 -70.38
N PHE A 2 -25.36 25.11 -70.17
CA PHE A 2 -25.59 24.42 -68.91
C PHE A 2 -24.25 24.34 -68.18
N VAL A 3 -24.17 24.95 -66.99
CA VAL A 3 -23.04 24.82 -66.09
C VAL A 3 -23.30 23.65 -65.16
N GLN A 4 -22.55 22.60 -65.31
CA GLN A 4 -22.59 21.43 -64.44
C GLN A 4 -21.65 21.67 -63.25
N VAL A 5 -22.19 21.84 -62.03
CA VAL A 5 -21.46 21.95 -60.79
C VAL A 5 -21.13 20.53 -60.30
N LEU A 6 -19.84 20.17 -60.38
CA LEU A 6 -19.33 18.91 -59.87
C LEU A 6 -19.13 19.02 -58.35
N SER A 7 -20.00 18.41 -57.57
CA SER A 7 -19.86 18.35 -56.10
C SER A 7 -18.87 17.22 -55.72
N LEU A 8 -17.66 17.60 -55.29
CA LEU A 8 -16.70 16.65 -54.72
C LEU A 8 -17.08 16.37 -53.27
N CYS A 9 -17.65 15.17 -53.00
CA CYS A 9 -17.79 14.64 -51.67
C CYS A 9 -16.42 14.16 -51.17
N LEU A 10 -15.77 14.90 -50.29
CA LEU A 10 -14.64 14.44 -49.51
C LEU A 10 -15.13 13.45 -48.46
N ALA A 11 -15.02 12.15 -48.74
CA ALA A 11 -15.18 11.12 -47.74
C ALA A 11 -13.98 11.15 -46.80
N SER A 12 -14.11 11.83 -45.65
CA SER A 12 -13.17 11.74 -44.56
C SER A 12 -13.28 10.35 -43.94
N CYS A 13 -12.39 9.45 -44.30
CA CYS A 13 -12.17 8.21 -43.53
C CYS A 13 -11.58 8.59 -42.18
N GLY A 14 -12.45 8.76 -41.19
CA GLY A 14 -12.07 8.75 -39.79
C GLY A 14 -11.61 7.34 -39.44
N SER A 15 -10.30 7.07 -39.52
CA SER A 15 -9.73 5.88 -38.87
C SER A 15 -9.89 6.07 -37.36
N SER A 16 -10.90 5.42 -36.79
CA SER A 16 -11.01 5.22 -35.36
C SER A 16 -9.80 4.39 -34.94
N GLN A 17 -8.75 5.06 -34.46
CA GLN A 17 -7.69 4.38 -33.75
C GLN A 17 -8.37 3.78 -32.51
N LYS A 18 -8.61 2.46 -32.52
CA LYS A 18 -8.82 1.70 -31.29
C LYS A 18 -7.60 1.97 -30.44
N GLY A 19 -7.77 2.73 -29.37
CA GLY A 19 -6.71 2.92 -28.37
C GLY A 19 -6.20 1.54 -28.02
N GLN A 20 -4.92 1.29 -28.23
CA GLN A 20 -4.26 0.11 -27.72
C GLN A 20 -4.47 0.14 -26.21
N GLU A 21 -5.25 -0.77 -25.67
CA GLU A 21 -5.41 -0.95 -24.24
C GLU A 21 -4.02 -1.29 -23.72
N MET A 22 -3.43 -0.36 -22.96
CA MET A 22 -2.09 -0.59 -22.41
C MET A 22 -2.19 -1.75 -21.42
N GLU A 23 -1.41 -2.78 -21.67
CA GLU A 23 -1.30 -3.92 -20.76
C GLU A 23 -0.88 -3.43 -19.39
N ASP A 24 -1.60 -3.87 -18.34
CA ASP A 24 -1.24 -3.56 -16.96
C ASP A 24 -0.03 -4.41 -16.55
N LEU A 25 1.14 -3.81 -16.62
CA LEU A 25 2.40 -4.46 -16.27
C LEU A 25 2.61 -4.56 -14.76
N THR A 26 1.78 -3.91 -13.93
CA THR A 26 1.92 -3.96 -12.47
C THR A 26 1.68 -5.36 -11.91
N GLN A 27 0.94 -6.20 -12.61
CA GLN A 27 0.72 -7.62 -12.27
C GLN A 27 2.00 -8.46 -12.22
N PHE A 28 3.07 -8.02 -12.90
CA PHE A 28 4.37 -8.72 -12.90
C PHE A 28 5.32 -8.21 -11.82
N VAL A 29 4.90 -7.25 -11.01
CA VAL A 29 5.71 -6.67 -9.94
C VAL A 29 5.37 -7.35 -8.62
N ASP A 30 6.36 -7.98 -8.00
CA ASP A 30 6.25 -8.48 -6.62
C ASP A 30 7.00 -7.55 -5.65
N PRO A 31 6.27 -6.70 -4.88
CA PRO A 31 6.89 -5.79 -3.92
C PRO A 31 7.56 -6.50 -2.73
N ARG A 32 7.40 -7.82 -2.57
CA ARG A 32 8.07 -8.60 -1.51
C ARG A 32 9.54 -8.88 -1.80
N ILE A 33 9.97 -8.70 -3.04
CA ILE A 33 11.37 -8.93 -3.42
C ILE A 33 12.27 -7.99 -2.62
N GLY A 34 13.24 -8.57 -1.91
CA GLY A 34 14.21 -7.83 -1.09
C GLY A 34 13.79 -7.56 0.36
N THR A 35 12.65 -8.08 0.83
CA THR A 35 12.19 -7.88 2.22
C THR A 35 12.75 -8.90 3.22
N GLY A 36 13.55 -9.86 2.79
CA GLY A 36 14.16 -10.88 3.64
C GLY A 36 15.68 -10.75 3.74
N GLY A 37 16.28 -11.51 4.64
CA GLY A 37 17.74 -11.50 4.88
C GLY A 37 18.23 -10.13 5.36
N HIS A 38 19.19 -9.57 4.65
CA HIS A 38 19.67 -8.19 4.86
C HIS A 38 18.96 -7.19 3.93
N GLY A 39 17.68 -7.41 3.64
CA GLY A 39 16.90 -6.56 2.75
C GLY A 39 16.69 -5.15 3.29
N HIS A 40 16.92 -4.16 2.43
CA HIS A 40 16.79 -2.74 2.76
C HIS A 40 15.87 -2.05 1.76
N VAL A 41 14.74 -2.69 1.45
CA VAL A 41 13.76 -2.17 0.51
C VAL A 41 12.53 -1.66 1.24
N PHE A 42 11.89 -0.65 0.66
CA PHE A 42 10.59 -0.20 1.13
C PHE A 42 9.52 -1.25 0.78
N TYR A 43 8.63 -1.51 1.73
CA TYR A 43 7.50 -2.42 1.56
C TYR A 43 6.21 -1.72 1.95
N GLY A 44 5.33 -1.52 0.97
CA GLY A 44 4.07 -0.82 1.20
C GLY A 44 3.56 -0.04 -0.02
N ALA A 45 2.68 0.92 0.24
CA ALA A 45 2.07 1.75 -0.78
C ALA A 45 2.92 2.98 -1.08
N ASN A 46 3.47 3.04 -2.28
CA ASN A 46 4.16 4.20 -2.81
C ASN A 46 3.94 4.30 -4.33
N VAL A 47 4.28 5.45 -4.89
CA VAL A 47 4.33 5.64 -6.34
C VAL A 47 5.73 6.06 -6.76
N PRO A 48 6.18 5.73 -7.99
CA PRO A 48 7.49 6.11 -8.46
C PRO A 48 7.73 7.62 -8.32
N TYR A 49 8.88 7.98 -7.72
CA TYR A 49 9.27 9.36 -7.43
C TYR A 49 8.28 10.15 -6.56
N GLY A 50 7.47 9.46 -5.77
CA GLY A 50 6.61 10.07 -4.76
C GLY A 50 7.38 10.42 -3.48
N PHE A 51 6.92 11.44 -2.75
CA PHE A 51 7.44 11.79 -1.43
C PHE A 51 6.80 10.99 -0.31
N ILE A 52 5.64 10.40 -0.57
CA ILE A 52 4.86 9.66 0.42
C ILE A 52 5.09 8.17 0.24
N GLN A 53 5.44 7.53 1.34
CA GLN A 53 5.62 6.09 1.46
C GLN A 53 4.82 5.63 2.69
N LEU A 54 3.83 4.76 2.49
CA LEU A 54 3.00 4.21 3.54
C LEU A 54 3.20 2.70 3.62
N GLY A 55 3.55 2.20 4.78
CA GLY A 55 3.79 0.77 4.94
C GLY A 55 3.85 0.33 6.39
N PRO A 56 3.95 -0.98 6.61
CA PRO A 56 4.12 -1.53 7.94
C PRO A 56 5.53 -1.25 8.47
N THR A 57 5.62 -1.03 9.77
CA THR A 57 6.88 -1.00 10.51
C THR A 57 6.87 -2.11 11.54
N SER A 58 7.84 -3.02 11.50
CA SER A 58 8.04 -4.03 12.53
C SER A 58 8.71 -3.43 13.77
N ILE A 59 8.54 -4.06 14.94
CA ILE A 59 9.34 -3.71 16.12
C ILE A 59 10.79 -4.10 15.80
N PRO A 60 11.73 -3.14 15.75
CA PRO A 60 13.10 -3.43 15.35
C PRO A 60 13.76 -4.44 16.29
N GLN A 61 14.20 -5.56 15.72
CA GLN A 61 14.92 -6.60 16.46
C GLN A 61 16.36 -6.75 15.98
N SER A 62 16.68 -6.15 14.82
CA SER A 62 18.02 -6.19 14.23
C SER A 62 18.38 -4.81 13.67
N TRP A 63 19.64 -4.47 13.75
CA TRP A 63 20.17 -3.18 13.28
C TRP A 63 20.10 -3.01 11.77
N ASP A 64 20.00 -4.08 11.03
CA ASP A 64 19.97 -4.09 9.57
C ASP A 64 18.55 -4.03 8.97
N TRP A 65 17.53 -3.92 9.80
CA TRP A 65 16.15 -3.73 9.36
C TRP A 65 15.83 -2.24 9.13
N VAL A 66 16.56 -1.61 8.21
CA VAL A 66 16.50 -0.15 8.02
C VAL A 66 15.21 0.37 7.40
N SER A 67 14.47 -0.47 6.69
CA SER A 67 13.15 -0.08 6.15
C SER A 67 11.99 -0.31 7.12
N GLY A 68 12.29 -0.72 8.35
CA GLY A 68 11.28 -0.95 9.39
C GLY A 68 10.42 -2.19 9.21
N TYR A 69 10.58 -2.92 8.11
CA TYR A 69 9.83 -4.14 7.82
C TYR A 69 10.77 -5.30 7.51
N HIS A 70 10.45 -6.47 8.05
CA HIS A 70 11.13 -7.71 7.70
C HIS A 70 10.12 -8.84 7.57
N VAL A 71 10.28 -9.69 6.55
CA VAL A 71 9.34 -10.78 6.23
C VAL A 71 9.20 -11.81 7.35
N SER A 72 10.20 -11.97 8.19
CA SER A 72 10.16 -12.91 9.33
C SER A 72 9.46 -12.37 10.57
N ASP A 73 9.16 -11.07 10.62
CA ASP A 73 8.47 -10.46 11.77
C ASP A 73 7.02 -10.18 11.43
N SER A 74 6.10 -10.72 12.24
CA SER A 74 4.66 -10.51 12.09
C SER A 74 4.13 -9.33 12.93
N THR A 75 5.00 -8.65 13.68
CA THR A 75 4.62 -7.48 14.47
C THR A 75 4.63 -6.22 13.62
N VAL A 76 3.69 -5.32 13.88
CA VAL A 76 3.64 -4.00 13.25
C VAL A 76 3.31 -2.95 14.30
N ILE A 77 4.03 -1.82 14.24
CA ILE A 77 3.81 -0.69 15.13
C ILE A 77 3.20 0.52 14.40
N GLY A 78 3.14 0.52 13.11
CA GLY A 78 2.69 1.67 12.34
C GLY A 78 3.69 2.05 11.28
N ASP A 79 3.97 3.31 11.10
CA ASP A 79 4.59 3.83 9.92
C ASP A 79 6.13 3.95 9.98
N LEU A 80 6.72 4.23 8.85
CA LEU A 80 8.15 4.43 8.64
C LEU A 80 8.62 5.78 9.22
N HIS A 81 9.32 5.72 10.33
CA HIS A 81 10.29 6.68 10.86
C HIS A 81 9.83 8.11 11.15
N ASP A 82 8.89 8.69 10.38
CA ASP A 82 8.49 10.09 10.57
C ASP A 82 7.22 10.22 11.42
N ILE A 83 6.16 9.49 11.08
CA ILE A 83 4.88 9.53 11.79
C ILE A 83 4.30 8.13 11.90
N ASP A 84 4.32 7.58 13.09
CA ASP A 84 3.67 6.30 13.38
C ASP A 84 2.16 6.51 13.56
N VAL A 85 1.35 5.75 12.82
CA VAL A 85 -0.12 5.78 12.93
C VAL A 85 -0.62 4.38 13.19
N VAL A 86 -1.20 4.16 14.36
CA VAL A 86 -1.77 2.87 14.78
C VAL A 86 -3.24 3.06 15.14
N PRO A 87 -4.17 2.43 14.42
CA PRO A 87 -5.57 2.39 14.84
C PRO A 87 -5.69 1.45 16.05
N VAL A 88 -6.27 1.95 17.13
CA VAL A 88 -6.45 1.19 18.38
C VAL A 88 -7.92 1.13 18.78
N VAL A 89 -8.28 0.08 19.52
CA VAL A 89 -9.59 -0.08 20.15
C VAL A 89 -9.37 -0.21 21.66
N GLY A 90 -10.13 0.55 22.44
CA GLY A 90 -10.03 0.55 23.90
C GLY A 90 -9.14 1.66 24.43
N GLU A 91 -8.52 1.42 25.60
CA GLU A 91 -7.67 2.40 26.27
C GLU A 91 -6.33 2.55 25.55
N VAL A 92 -5.91 3.80 25.37
CA VAL A 92 -4.63 4.12 24.71
C VAL A 92 -3.51 4.22 25.73
N THR A 93 -2.50 3.37 25.58
CA THR A 93 -1.26 3.47 26.36
C THR A 93 -0.17 4.08 25.49
N TYR A 94 0.45 5.17 25.97
CA TYR A 94 1.50 5.91 25.24
C TYR A 94 2.87 5.27 25.38
N SER A 95 3.00 3.99 25.13
CA SER A 95 4.29 3.31 25.07
C SER A 95 4.44 2.62 23.72
N ARG A 96 5.66 2.60 23.21
CA ARG A 96 5.95 1.92 21.95
C ARG A 96 5.69 0.42 22.06
N GLY A 97 5.83 -0.14 23.23
CA GLY A 97 5.67 -1.56 23.49
C GLY A 97 6.90 -2.38 23.16
N ASP A 98 6.78 -3.64 23.48
CA ASP A 98 7.79 -4.66 23.27
C ASP A 98 7.08 -5.93 22.80
N SER A 99 7.60 -6.60 21.76
CA SER A 99 7.04 -7.84 21.24
C SER A 99 7.06 -8.99 22.25
N SER A 100 7.86 -8.90 23.30
CA SER A 100 7.85 -9.86 24.42
C SER A 100 6.69 -9.65 25.39
N SER A 101 6.00 -8.50 25.31
CA SER A 101 4.88 -8.13 26.20
C SER A 101 3.65 -7.75 25.38
N TYR A 102 2.86 -8.75 25.00
CA TYR A 102 1.68 -8.60 24.16
C TYR A 102 0.66 -7.58 24.67
N GLU A 103 0.54 -7.43 26.00
CA GLU A 103 -0.44 -6.56 26.64
C GLU A 103 -0.04 -5.08 26.64
N THR A 104 1.22 -4.77 26.32
CA THR A 104 1.74 -3.41 26.44
C THR A 104 2.06 -2.79 25.09
N GLY A 105 1.91 -1.46 25.00
CA GLY A 105 2.35 -0.67 23.86
C GLY A 105 1.41 -0.64 22.67
N LEU A 106 1.77 0.23 21.74
CA LEU A 106 1.04 0.51 20.50
C LEU A 106 1.57 -0.38 19.36
N TRP A 107 1.20 -1.63 19.33
CA TRP A 107 1.57 -2.58 18.29
C TRP A 107 0.50 -3.66 18.12
N SER A 108 0.53 -4.36 17.01
CA SER A 108 -0.34 -5.50 16.72
C SER A 108 0.42 -6.57 15.95
N TYR A 109 -0.08 -7.78 15.99
CA TYR A 109 0.27 -8.78 14.99
C TYR A 109 -0.47 -8.48 13.69
N SER A 110 0.19 -8.71 12.56
CA SER A 110 -0.42 -8.75 11.25
C SER A 110 -0.51 -10.18 10.74
N ASP A 111 -1.62 -10.52 10.12
CA ASP A 111 -1.78 -11.82 9.47
C ASP A 111 -1.19 -11.77 8.06
N ARG A 112 -0.01 -12.34 7.90
CA ARG A 112 0.72 -12.39 6.64
C ARG A 112 -0.05 -13.07 5.51
N SER A 113 -0.93 -14.01 5.86
CA SER A 113 -1.75 -14.70 4.86
C SER A 113 -2.82 -13.81 4.24
N LYS A 114 -3.22 -12.76 4.96
CA LYS A 114 -4.21 -11.75 4.53
C LYS A 114 -3.57 -10.50 3.98
N GLU A 115 -2.25 -10.40 4.05
CA GLU A 115 -1.51 -9.24 3.57
C GLU A 115 -1.51 -9.17 2.05
N VAL A 116 -1.91 -8.03 1.52
CA VAL A 116 -1.91 -7.74 0.09
C VAL A 116 -1.00 -6.56 -0.15
N VAL A 117 -0.07 -6.71 -1.09
CA VAL A 117 0.79 -5.63 -1.55
C VAL A 117 0.86 -5.66 -3.07
N THR A 118 0.62 -4.52 -3.66
CA THR A 118 0.78 -4.27 -5.10
C THR A 118 1.37 -2.87 -5.28
N PRO A 119 1.90 -2.53 -6.45
CA PRO A 119 2.36 -1.17 -6.69
C PRO A 119 1.32 -0.12 -6.30
N GLY A 120 1.65 0.76 -5.36
CA GLY A 120 0.78 1.84 -4.89
C GLY A 120 -0.30 1.44 -3.87
N TYR A 121 -0.39 0.19 -3.46
CA TYR A 121 -1.39 -0.28 -2.51
C TYR A 121 -0.84 -1.29 -1.52
N TYR A 122 -1.27 -1.17 -0.26
CA TYR A 122 -0.98 -2.11 0.81
C TYR A 122 -2.23 -2.36 1.64
N ARG A 123 -2.44 -3.60 2.05
CA ARG A 123 -3.51 -4.00 2.98
C ARG A 123 -3.01 -5.03 3.97
N THR A 124 -3.44 -4.91 5.23
CA THR A 124 -3.21 -5.91 6.27
C THR A 124 -4.35 -5.93 7.29
N HIS A 125 -4.38 -6.98 8.09
CA HIS A 125 -5.28 -7.09 9.23
C HIS A 125 -4.49 -7.03 10.54
N LEU A 126 -4.86 -6.10 11.41
CA LEU A 126 -4.28 -5.94 12.74
C LEU A 126 -5.08 -6.76 13.74
N SER A 127 -4.58 -7.94 14.09
CA SER A 127 -5.34 -8.93 14.85
C SER A 127 -5.62 -8.53 16.31
N ARG A 128 -4.71 -7.77 16.94
CA ARG A 128 -4.90 -7.28 18.31
C ARG A 128 -6.10 -6.34 18.45
N TYR A 129 -6.33 -5.52 17.45
CA TYR A 129 -7.38 -4.49 17.45
C TYR A 129 -8.57 -4.85 16.58
N ASN A 130 -8.53 -5.97 15.87
CA ASN A 130 -9.54 -6.43 14.92
C ASN A 130 -9.87 -5.33 13.89
N VAL A 131 -8.82 -4.79 13.25
CA VAL A 131 -8.91 -3.69 12.30
C VAL A 131 -8.27 -4.07 10.98
N ASP A 132 -8.99 -3.90 9.89
CA ASP A 132 -8.41 -3.95 8.54
C ASP A 132 -7.84 -2.58 8.20
N VAL A 133 -6.60 -2.57 7.71
CA VAL A 133 -5.87 -1.38 7.27
C VAL A 133 -5.66 -1.46 5.77
N GLU A 134 -6.03 -0.40 5.06
CA GLU A 134 -5.75 -0.23 3.65
C GLU A 134 -5.01 1.10 3.44
N LEU A 135 -3.90 1.05 2.71
CA LEU A 135 -3.04 2.20 2.45
C LEU A 135 -2.86 2.39 0.95
N THR A 136 -2.93 3.63 0.50
CA THR A 136 -2.56 4.00 -0.87
C THR A 136 -1.93 5.38 -0.88
N ALA A 137 -1.11 5.66 -1.87
CA ALA A 137 -0.39 6.91 -1.95
C ALA A 137 -0.44 7.51 -3.35
N THR A 138 -0.44 8.83 -3.39
CA THR A 138 -0.06 9.62 -4.57
C THR A 138 1.36 10.16 -4.39
N LYS A 139 1.82 10.98 -5.32
CA LYS A 139 3.15 11.60 -5.18
C LYS A 139 3.32 12.45 -3.91
N ARG A 140 2.24 12.98 -3.33
CA ARG A 140 2.29 13.95 -2.23
C ARG A 140 1.27 13.71 -1.12
N VAL A 141 0.37 12.74 -1.26
CA VAL A 141 -0.69 12.47 -0.28
C VAL A 141 -0.77 10.98 -0.03
N GLY A 142 -0.79 10.61 1.24
CA GLY A 142 -1.06 9.27 1.71
C GLY A 142 -2.53 9.15 2.15
N PHE A 143 -3.17 8.05 1.82
CA PHE A 143 -4.52 7.73 2.23
C PHE A 143 -4.52 6.48 3.08
N HIS A 144 -5.16 6.57 4.24
CA HIS A 144 -5.37 5.47 5.15
C HIS A 144 -6.88 5.20 5.25
N LYS A 145 -7.23 3.93 5.17
CA LYS A 145 -8.59 3.48 5.48
C LYS A 145 -8.51 2.42 6.56
N TYR A 146 -9.23 2.64 7.66
CA TYR A 146 -9.33 1.73 8.78
C TYR A 146 -10.75 1.21 8.89
N THR A 147 -10.92 -0.11 8.83
CA THR A 147 -12.21 -0.77 9.01
C THR A 147 -12.19 -1.52 10.33
N PHE A 148 -12.89 -1.01 11.33
CA PHE A 148 -13.05 -1.64 12.64
C PHE A 148 -14.15 -2.69 12.54
N LEU A 149 -13.77 -3.96 12.73
CA LEU A 149 -14.68 -5.08 12.48
C LEU A 149 -15.63 -5.37 13.66
N GLY A 150 -15.47 -4.66 14.78
CA GLY A 150 -16.23 -4.94 16.00
C GLY A 150 -15.86 -6.28 16.63
N ASN A 151 -16.19 -6.45 17.90
CA ASN A 151 -16.20 -7.78 18.49
C ASN A 151 -17.60 -8.34 18.25
N GLU A 152 -17.74 -9.35 17.41
CA GLU A 152 -18.94 -10.19 17.43
C GLU A 152 -18.99 -10.85 18.81
N SER A 153 -19.90 -10.38 19.64
CA SER A 153 -20.16 -10.91 20.98
C SER A 153 -21.09 -12.12 20.92
#